data_fdc6a1227c5cc17507ad1a680b74a0fa
#
_entry.id   fdc6a1227c5cc17507ad1a680b74a0fa
#
_cell.length_a   1.000
_cell.length_b   1.000
_cell.length_c   1.000
_cell.angle_alpha   90.00
_cell.angle_beta   90.00
_cell.angle_gamma   90.00
#
_symmetry.space_group_name_H-M   'P 1'
#
loop_
_entity.id
_entity.type
_entity.pdbx_description
1 polymer ?
#
loop_
_entity_poly.entity_id
_entity_poly.type
_entity_poly.pdbx_seq_one_letter_code
_entity_poly.pdbx_strand_id
1 'polypeptide(L)'
;MKRNRITFLIAELILVAIAGIFINRIFREDNPQKRVAVILPDSGNTRWEGLVNGLKQSAQVNNIHLIICNTDEIVSVDDEKELIDEQLENDVDAFIICPAPGTDTKDMLTSLQAEKENFVLITEDAYMADDTESTGFVTIKPDNYQIGYTLGRQIIKNDTDKSA
;
A
#
# COMPACT_ATOMS: atom_id res chain seq x y z
N MET A 1 16.74 -63.84 -1.11
CA MET A 1 17.28 -62.75 -1.94
C MET A 1 16.21 -61.89 -2.67
N LYS A 2 15.12 -62.41 -3.17
CA LYS A 2 14.08 -61.61 -3.89
C LYS A 2 13.32 -60.63 -2.98
N ARG A 3 13.07 -60.94 -1.72
CA ARG A 3 12.30 -60.12 -0.75
C ARG A 3 13.04 -58.78 -0.42
N ASN A 4 14.35 -58.79 -0.31
CA ASN A 4 15.14 -57.58 -0.02
C ASN A 4 15.19 -56.61 -1.23
N ARG A 5 15.10 -57.13 -2.47
CA ARG A 5 15.05 -56.28 -3.67
C ARG A 5 13.72 -55.57 -3.80
N ILE A 6 12.62 -56.22 -3.43
CA ILE A 6 11.27 -55.63 -3.47
C ILE A 6 11.14 -54.51 -2.42
N THR A 7 11.62 -54.75 -1.18
CA THR A 7 11.63 -53.71 -0.13
C THR A 7 12.51 -52.52 -0.48
N PHE A 8 13.63 -52.74 -1.14
CA PHE A 8 14.49 -51.67 -1.62
C PHE A 8 13.81 -50.81 -2.70
N LEU A 9 13.17 -51.45 -3.70
CA LEU A 9 12.42 -50.76 -4.75
C LEU A 9 11.24 -49.92 -4.20
N ILE A 10 10.54 -50.46 -3.19
CA ILE A 10 9.45 -49.72 -2.53
C ILE A 10 9.98 -48.51 -1.78
N ALA A 11 11.10 -48.66 -1.06
CA ALA A 11 11.73 -47.52 -0.36
C ALA A 11 12.22 -46.44 -1.33
N GLU A 12 12.80 -46.80 -2.45
CA GLU A 12 13.24 -45.89 -3.51
C GLU A 12 12.05 -45.13 -4.13
N LEU A 13 10.95 -45.81 -4.41
CA LEU A 13 9.73 -45.23 -4.96
C LEU A 13 9.09 -44.22 -3.99
N ILE A 14 9.08 -44.55 -2.69
CA ILE A 14 8.61 -43.62 -1.63
C ILE A 14 9.51 -42.38 -1.58
N LEU A 15 10.82 -42.54 -1.67
CA LEU A 15 11.77 -41.43 -1.63
C LEU A 15 11.62 -40.49 -2.83
N VAL A 16 11.42 -41.06 -4.03
CA VAL A 16 11.12 -40.28 -5.24
C VAL A 16 9.78 -39.56 -5.13
N ALA A 17 8.75 -40.19 -4.57
CA ALA A 17 7.45 -39.54 -4.36
C ALA A 17 7.57 -38.36 -3.36
N ILE A 18 8.30 -38.56 -2.25
CA ILE A 18 8.57 -37.47 -1.29
C ILE A 18 9.36 -36.33 -1.95
N ALA A 19 10.41 -36.64 -2.70
CA ALA A 19 11.18 -35.65 -3.44
C ALA A 19 10.30 -34.89 -4.43
N GLY A 20 9.40 -35.57 -5.16
CA GLY A 20 8.43 -34.95 -6.06
C GLY A 20 7.47 -34.00 -5.35
N ILE A 21 6.99 -34.37 -4.16
CA ILE A 21 6.13 -33.50 -3.33
C ILE A 21 6.90 -32.25 -2.86
N PHE A 22 8.16 -32.41 -2.42
CA PHE A 22 9.01 -31.28 -2.02
C PHE A 22 9.32 -30.34 -3.20
N ILE A 23 9.66 -30.91 -4.35
CA ILE A 23 9.90 -30.14 -5.58
C ILE A 23 8.62 -29.37 -5.96
N ASN A 24 7.47 -30.02 -6.01
CA ASN A 24 6.20 -29.36 -6.32
C ASN A 24 5.83 -28.28 -5.29
N ARG A 25 6.25 -28.42 -4.03
CA ARG A 25 6.02 -27.42 -2.99
C ARG A 25 6.97 -26.23 -3.08
N ILE A 26 8.22 -26.45 -3.55
CA ILE A 26 9.24 -25.41 -3.78
C ILE A 26 8.92 -24.63 -5.07
N PHE A 27 8.47 -25.32 -6.11
CA PHE A 27 8.09 -24.72 -7.40
C PHE A 27 6.61 -24.38 -7.52
N ARG A 28 5.80 -24.60 -6.46
CA ARG A 28 4.51 -23.96 -6.38
C ARG A 28 4.81 -22.47 -6.25
N GLU A 29 4.64 -21.74 -7.32
CA GLU A 29 4.63 -20.30 -7.32
C GLU A 29 3.63 -19.88 -6.23
N ASP A 30 4.13 -19.52 -5.05
CA ASP A 30 3.39 -18.64 -4.17
C ASP A 30 3.04 -17.45 -5.07
N ASN A 31 1.76 -17.21 -5.27
CA ASN A 31 1.26 -16.06 -6.02
C ASN A 31 2.10 -14.86 -5.54
N PRO A 32 2.99 -14.28 -6.38
CA PRO A 32 3.95 -13.32 -5.89
C PRO A 32 3.20 -12.25 -5.13
N GLN A 33 3.62 -11.98 -3.89
CA GLN A 33 2.98 -10.95 -3.09
C GLN A 33 3.02 -9.65 -3.88
N LYS A 34 1.86 -9.02 -4.05
CA LYS A 34 1.81 -7.68 -4.62
C LYS A 34 2.59 -6.73 -3.72
N ARG A 35 3.45 -5.92 -4.33
CA ARG A 35 4.30 -4.95 -3.64
C ARG A 35 3.67 -3.57 -3.78
N VAL A 36 3.37 -2.93 -2.65
CA VAL A 36 2.75 -1.61 -2.62
C VAL A 36 3.66 -0.65 -1.86
N ALA A 37 4.12 0.39 -2.52
CA ALA A 37 4.88 1.47 -1.90
C ALA A 37 3.94 2.56 -1.38
N VAL A 38 4.26 3.09 -0.20
CA VAL A 38 3.54 4.18 0.45
C VAL A 38 4.47 5.37 0.59
N ILE A 39 4.14 6.47 -0.06
CA ILE A 39 4.90 7.72 -0.09
C ILE A 39 4.06 8.79 0.60
N LEU A 40 4.49 9.21 1.79
CA LEU A 40 3.81 10.20 2.62
C LEU A 40 4.82 11.28 3.03
N PRO A 41 4.50 12.57 2.93
CA PRO A 41 5.42 13.60 3.40
C PRO A 41 5.66 13.46 4.89
N ASP A 42 6.94 13.47 5.31
CA ASP A 42 7.35 13.21 6.69
C ASP A 42 6.72 11.92 7.24
N SER A 43 7.03 10.79 6.60
CA SER A 43 6.41 9.48 6.85
C SER A 43 6.53 9.00 8.31
N GLY A 44 7.51 9.50 9.05
CA GLY A 44 7.70 9.26 10.49
C GLY A 44 6.78 10.07 11.41
N ASN A 45 6.01 11.02 10.87
CA ASN A 45 5.15 11.89 11.66
C ASN A 45 3.96 11.12 12.27
N THR A 46 3.65 11.42 13.53
CA THR A 46 2.54 10.79 14.28
C THR A 46 1.17 10.97 13.62
N ARG A 47 0.99 12.00 12.78
CA ARG A 47 -0.26 12.20 12.00
C ARG A 47 -0.60 11.03 11.10
N TRP A 48 0.41 10.30 10.61
CA TRP A 48 0.25 9.15 9.73
C TRP A 48 0.09 7.83 10.47
N GLU A 49 0.30 7.79 11.79
CA GLU A 49 0.33 6.55 12.57
C GLU A 49 -0.96 5.72 12.40
N GLY A 50 -2.12 6.36 12.46
CA GLY A 50 -3.41 5.68 12.26
C GLY A 50 -3.55 5.07 10.86
N LEU A 51 -3.19 5.83 9.81
CA LEU A 51 -3.20 5.38 8.43
C LEU A 51 -2.22 4.22 8.21
N VAL A 52 -0.98 4.39 8.62
CA VAL A 52 0.08 3.39 8.45
C VAL A 52 -0.26 2.08 9.17
N ASN A 53 -0.81 2.16 10.39
CA ASN A 53 -1.25 0.97 11.12
C ASN A 53 -2.42 0.26 10.40
N GLY A 54 -3.38 1.01 9.88
CA GLY A 54 -4.47 0.46 9.07
C GLY A 54 -3.96 -0.21 7.79
N LEU A 55 -3.03 0.43 7.08
CA LEU A 55 -2.41 -0.14 5.88
C LEU A 55 -1.62 -1.42 6.19
N LYS A 56 -0.83 -1.46 7.26
CA LYS A 56 -0.11 -2.66 7.70
C LYS A 56 -1.04 -3.82 8.02
N GLN A 57 -2.13 -3.55 8.73
CA GLN A 57 -3.14 -4.57 9.05
C GLN A 57 -3.83 -5.10 7.78
N SER A 58 -4.23 -4.20 6.88
CA SER A 58 -4.84 -4.56 5.60
C SER A 58 -3.88 -5.37 4.72
N ALA A 59 -2.62 -4.96 4.64
CA ALA A 59 -1.59 -5.65 3.86
C ALA A 59 -1.38 -7.09 4.36
N GLN A 60 -1.33 -7.27 5.68
CA GLN A 60 -1.20 -8.60 6.29
C GLN A 60 -2.37 -9.52 5.94
N VAL A 61 -3.61 -9.02 6.01
CA VAL A 61 -4.82 -9.81 5.70
C VAL A 61 -4.89 -10.17 4.22
N ASN A 62 -4.44 -9.28 3.33
CA ASN A 62 -4.52 -9.45 1.88
C ASN A 62 -3.25 -10.03 1.25
N ASN A 63 -2.27 -10.46 2.06
CA ASN A 63 -0.98 -10.98 1.57
C ASN A 63 -0.26 -10.00 0.64
N ILE A 64 -0.21 -8.71 1.03
CA ILE A 64 0.48 -7.64 0.30
C ILE A 64 1.81 -7.34 1.00
N HIS A 65 2.88 -7.18 0.23
CA HIS A 65 4.14 -6.66 0.72
C HIS A 65 4.09 -5.13 0.72
N LEU A 66 3.90 -4.53 1.89
CA LEU A 66 3.79 -3.08 2.07
C LEU A 66 5.18 -2.48 2.36
N ILE A 67 5.56 -1.48 1.57
CA ILE A 67 6.82 -0.75 1.69
C ILE A 67 6.47 0.68 2.10
N ILE A 68 6.85 1.09 3.32
CA ILE A 68 6.72 2.49 3.74
C ILE A 68 8.03 3.19 3.42
N CYS A 69 7.98 4.10 2.46
CA CYS A 69 9.15 4.86 2.06
C CYS A 69 9.48 5.93 3.10
N ASN A 70 10.77 6.08 3.43
CA ASN A 70 11.21 7.17 4.28
C ASN A 70 11.25 8.46 3.45
N THR A 71 10.44 9.45 3.86
CA THR A 71 10.23 10.68 3.11
C THR A 71 10.57 11.94 3.93
N ASP A 72 11.37 11.77 4.97
CA ASP A 72 11.73 12.89 5.87
C ASP A 72 12.42 14.06 5.14
N GLU A 73 13.05 13.77 4.00
CA GLU A 73 13.80 14.74 3.19
C GLU A 73 13.08 15.18 1.90
N ILE A 74 11.85 14.68 1.63
CA ILE A 74 11.11 15.10 0.45
C ILE A 74 10.60 16.53 0.64
N VAL A 75 11.15 17.45 -0.15
CA VAL A 75 10.80 18.87 -0.13
C VAL A 75 10.23 19.35 -1.47
N SER A 76 10.33 18.56 -2.52
CA SER A 76 9.93 18.92 -3.88
C SER A 76 9.28 17.76 -4.64
N VAL A 77 8.64 18.09 -5.76
CA VAL A 77 8.08 17.11 -6.70
C VAL A 77 9.19 16.29 -7.36
N ASP A 78 10.36 16.86 -7.57
CA ASP A 78 11.51 16.16 -8.17
C ASP A 78 12.04 15.07 -7.23
N ASP A 79 12.16 15.36 -5.91
CA ASP A 79 12.56 14.37 -4.91
C ASP A 79 11.52 13.24 -4.82
N GLU A 80 10.24 13.57 -4.89
CA GLU A 80 9.15 12.58 -4.89
C GLU A 80 9.22 11.68 -6.12
N LYS A 81 9.49 12.26 -7.28
CA LYS A 81 9.65 11.51 -8.54
C LYS A 81 10.84 10.57 -8.48
N GLU A 82 11.99 11.02 -7.99
CA GLU A 82 13.17 10.18 -7.81
C GLU A 82 12.87 8.96 -6.93
N LEU A 83 12.12 9.17 -5.84
CA LEU A 83 11.71 8.07 -4.96
C LEU A 83 10.74 7.11 -5.65
N ILE A 84 9.80 7.61 -6.47
CA ILE A 84 8.90 6.77 -7.26
C ILE A 84 9.69 5.93 -8.26
N ASP A 85 10.61 6.56 -8.99
CA ASP A 85 11.46 5.87 -9.97
C ASP A 85 12.31 4.77 -9.31
N GLU A 86 12.86 5.04 -8.11
CA GLU A 86 13.58 4.03 -7.31
C GLU A 86 12.68 2.83 -6.95
N GLN A 87 11.43 3.08 -6.56
CA GLN A 87 10.51 2.01 -6.20
C GLN A 87 10.03 1.22 -7.44
N LEU A 88 9.94 1.85 -8.61
CA LEU A 88 9.67 1.15 -9.87
C LEU A 88 10.80 0.20 -10.24
N GLU A 89 12.06 0.61 -10.05
CA GLU A 89 13.23 -0.28 -10.23
C GLU A 89 13.22 -1.48 -9.25
N ASN A 90 12.53 -1.34 -8.11
CA ASN A 90 12.34 -2.38 -7.11
C ASN A 90 11.11 -3.27 -7.36
N ASP A 91 10.54 -3.27 -8.57
CA ASP A 91 9.37 -4.08 -8.96
C ASP A 91 8.13 -3.83 -8.06
N VAL A 92 7.82 -2.60 -7.74
CA VAL A 92 6.58 -2.22 -7.04
C VAL A 92 5.39 -2.30 -8.01
N ASP A 93 4.29 -2.92 -7.59
CA ASP A 93 3.08 -3.10 -8.41
C ASP A 93 2.09 -1.93 -8.30
N ALA A 94 2.14 -1.16 -7.21
CA ALA A 94 1.26 -0.02 -7.00
C ALA A 94 1.78 0.95 -5.94
N PHE A 95 1.27 2.17 -5.98
CA PHE A 95 1.63 3.26 -5.07
C PHE A 95 0.43 3.79 -4.29
N ILE A 96 0.68 4.21 -3.05
CA ILE A 96 -0.20 5.06 -2.26
C ILE A 96 0.60 6.34 -2.01
N ILE A 97 0.15 7.46 -2.56
CA ILE A 97 0.91 8.71 -2.59
C ILE A 97 0.11 9.82 -1.93
N CYS A 98 0.71 10.55 -0.99
CA CYS A 98 0.24 11.88 -0.60
C CYS A 98 1.16 12.89 -1.29
N PRO A 99 0.73 13.48 -2.42
CA PRO A 99 1.62 14.21 -3.31
C PRO A 99 2.25 15.43 -2.64
N ALA A 100 3.53 15.68 -2.92
CA ALA A 100 4.20 16.90 -2.53
C ALA A 100 3.49 18.13 -3.14
N PRO A 101 3.36 19.23 -2.39
CA PRO A 101 2.75 20.45 -2.92
C PRO A 101 3.66 21.07 -3.98
N GLY A 102 3.09 21.40 -5.14
CA GLY A 102 3.85 22.04 -6.23
C GLY A 102 3.02 22.21 -7.49
N THR A 103 3.47 23.13 -8.36
CA THR A 103 2.82 23.37 -9.66
C THR A 103 2.97 22.17 -10.61
N ASP A 104 4.05 21.42 -10.46
CA ASP A 104 4.45 20.33 -11.36
C ASP A 104 3.91 18.98 -10.92
N THR A 105 3.27 18.91 -9.73
CA THR A 105 2.66 17.69 -9.18
C THR A 105 1.66 17.06 -10.15
N LYS A 106 0.83 17.89 -10.79
CA LYS A 106 -0.17 17.41 -11.75
C LYS A 106 0.48 16.77 -12.98
N ASP A 107 1.56 17.35 -13.47
CA ASP A 107 2.28 16.84 -14.64
C ASP A 107 2.98 15.50 -14.29
N MET A 108 3.56 15.40 -13.11
CA MET A 108 4.14 14.15 -12.58
C MET A 108 3.08 13.05 -12.48
N LEU A 109 1.94 13.30 -11.84
CA LEU A 109 0.86 12.32 -11.71
C LEU A 109 0.28 11.92 -13.06
N THR A 110 0.18 12.86 -14.02
CA THR A 110 -0.29 12.59 -15.38
C THR A 110 0.70 11.68 -16.13
N SER A 111 1.99 11.86 -15.92
CA SER A 111 3.03 10.99 -16.49
C SER A 111 2.93 9.57 -15.96
N LEU A 112 2.79 9.39 -14.64
CA LEU A 112 2.58 8.08 -14.01
C LEU A 112 1.34 7.37 -14.55
N GLN A 113 0.24 8.12 -14.75
CA GLN A 113 -0.97 7.58 -15.34
C GLN A 113 -0.76 7.14 -16.81
N ALA A 114 -0.01 7.92 -17.59
CA ALA A 114 0.30 7.61 -18.98
C ALA A 114 1.18 6.34 -19.09
N GLU A 115 2.06 6.10 -18.14
CA GLU A 115 2.89 4.90 -18.02
C GLU A 115 2.11 3.70 -17.48
N LYS A 116 0.83 3.88 -17.15
CA LYS A 116 -0.10 2.86 -16.62
C LYS A 116 0.31 2.35 -15.23
N GLU A 117 1.00 3.18 -14.48
CA GLU A 117 1.28 2.88 -13.09
C GLU A 117 0.01 2.90 -12.25
N ASN A 118 -0.11 1.94 -11.33
CA ASN A 118 -1.25 1.86 -10.44
C ASN A 118 -0.99 2.72 -9.21
N PHE A 119 -1.79 3.75 -8.99
CA PHE A 119 -1.65 4.56 -7.79
C PHE A 119 -2.98 5.06 -7.22
N VAL A 120 -2.98 5.32 -5.93
CA VAL A 120 -4.06 5.95 -5.16
C VAL A 120 -3.50 7.17 -4.46
N LEU A 121 -4.19 8.29 -4.60
CA LEU A 121 -3.80 9.53 -3.93
C LEU A 121 -4.47 9.64 -2.57
N ILE A 122 -3.72 10.14 -1.60
CA ILE A 122 -4.24 10.60 -0.32
C ILE A 122 -4.08 12.12 -0.29
N THR A 123 -5.16 12.85 -0.08
CA THR A 123 -5.11 14.31 0.03
C THR A 123 -5.54 14.75 1.42
N GLU A 124 -4.72 15.61 2.04
CA GLU A 124 -5.04 16.21 3.34
C GLU A 124 -5.99 17.38 3.21
N ASP A 125 -5.91 18.12 2.10
CA ASP A 125 -6.68 19.34 1.86
C ASP A 125 -7.71 19.17 0.75
N ALA A 126 -8.87 19.83 0.94
CA ALA A 126 -9.92 19.92 -0.07
C ALA A 126 -9.46 20.64 -1.37
N TYR A 127 -8.39 21.42 -1.31
CA TYR A 127 -7.84 22.17 -2.45
C TYR A 127 -7.29 21.29 -3.57
N MET A 128 -6.68 20.16 -3.22
CA MET A 128 -6.21 19.18 -4.22
C MET A 128 -7.37 18.38 -4.83
N ALA A 129 -8.52 18.34 -4.14
CA ALA A 129 -9.65 17.52 -4.54
C ALA A 129 -10.37 18.00 -5.80
N ASP A 130 -10.49 19.32 -6.00
CA ASP A 130 -11.19 19.87 -7.15
C ASP A 130 -10.41 19.67 -8.46
N ASP A 131 -9.09 19.73 -8.40
CA ASP A 131 -8.22 19.49 -9.56
C ASP A 131 -8.06 17.99 -9.89
N THR A 132 -8.08 17.11 -8.88
CA THR A 132 -7.94 15.66 -9.09
C THR A 132 -9.24 15.01 -9.57
N GLU A 133 -10.43 15.53 -9.21
CA GLU A 133 -11.70 15.03 -9.74
C GLU A 133 -11.79 15.21 -11.28
N SER A 134 -11.13 16.22 -11.82
CA SER A 134 -11.07 16.46 -13.28
C SER A 134 -10.08 15.56 -14.02
N THR A 135 -9.14 14.92 -13.31
CA THR A 135 -8.07 14.12 -13.92
C THR A 135 -8.35 12.62 -13.91
N GLY A 136 -9.40 12.16 -13.21
CA GLY A 136 -9.76 10.74 -13.12
C GLY A 136 -8.87 9.91 -12.20
N PHE A 137 -8.07 10.54 -11.33
CA PHE A 137 -7.27 9.82 -10.33
C PHE A 137 -8.12 9.27 -9.20
N VAL A 138 -7.83 8.06 -8.75
CA VAL A 138 -8.43 7.49 -7.55
C VAL A 138 -7.87 8.22 -6.32
N THR A 139 -8.72 8.94 -5.61
CA THR A 139 -8.32 9.79 -4.49
C THR A 139 -9.09 9.45 -3.22
N ILE A 140 -8.38 9.36 -2.10
CA ILE A 140 -8.93 9.22 -0.77
C ILE A 140 -8.75 10.55 -0.04
N LYS A 141 -9.85 11.12 0.44
CA LYS A 141 -9.87 12.39 1.18
C LYS A 141 -10.73 12.30 2.44
N PRO A 142 -10.41 13.04 3.51
CA PRO A 142 -11.26 13.12 4.69
C PRO A 142 -12.58 13.84 4.36
N ASP A 143 -13.68 13.36 4.90
CA ASP A 143 -14.97 14.08 4.85
C ASP A 143 -15.00 15.18 5.90
N ASN A 144 -14.40 16.32 5.58
CA ASN A 144 -14.29 17.48 6.48
C ASN A 144 -15.66 18.05 6.89
N TYR A 145 -16.70 17.91 6.03
CA TYR A 145 -18.05 18.29 6.38
C TYR A 145 -18.61 17.43 7.50
N GLN A 146 -18.52 16.11 7.38
CA GLN A 146 -19.01 15.19 8.40
C GLN A 146 -18.22 15.29 9.72
N ILE A 147 -16.93 15.55 9.62
CA ILE A 147 -16.08 15.82 10.79
C ILE A 147 -16.59 17.06 11.52
N GLY A 148 -16.74 18.19 10.81
CA GLY A 148 -17.24 19.46 11.37
C GLY A 148 -18.66 19.33 11.94
N TYR A 149 -19.56 18.67 11.22
CA TYR A 149 -20.93 18.41 11.66
C TYR A 149 -20.95 17.59 12.94
N THR A 150 -20.16 16.53 13.03
CA THR A 150 -20.08 15.65 14.19
C THR A 150 -19.54 16.39 15.41
N LEU A 151 -18.48 17.19 15.25
CA LEU A 151 -17.92 18.02 16.30
C LEU A 151 -18.94 19.04 16.80
N GLY A 152 -19.66 19.73 15.92
CA GLY A 152 -20.71 20.69 16.27
C GLY A 152 -21.83 20.03 17.10
N ARG A 153 -22.29 18.86 16.69
CA ARG A 153 -23.30 18.10 17.45
C ARG A 153 -22.81 17.68 18.84
N GLN A 154 -21.54 17.26 18.97
CA GLN A 154 -21.00 16.89 20.28
C GLN A 154 -20.90 18.07 21.24
N ILE A 155 -20.54 19.26 20.74
CA ILE A 155 -20.50 20.50 21.54
C ILE A 155 -21.89 20.82 22.07
N ILE A 156 -22.91 20.81 21.21
CA ILE A 156 -24.30 21.12 21.60
C ILE A 156 -24.80 20.11 22.64
N LYS A 157 -24.53 18.83 22.46
CA LYS A 157 -24.94 17.78 23.42
C LYS A 157 -24.31 17.99 24.79
N ASN A 158 -23.00 18.29 24.83
CA ASN A 158 -22.28 18.52 26.09
C ASN A 158 -22.75 19.77 26.83
N ASP A 159 -23.20 20.81 26.11
CA ASP A 159 -23.78 22.02 26.72
C ASP A 159 -25.17 21.74 27.32
N THR A 160 -25.97 20.90 26.66
CA THR A 160 -27.31 20.52 27.17
C THR A 160 -27.19 19.68 28.43
N ASP A 161 -26.24 18.76 28.50
CA ASP A 161 -26.00 17.88 29.66
C ASP A 161 -25.42 18.64 30.88
N LYS A 162 -24.81 19.82 30.68
CA LYS A 162 -24.31 20.68 31.76
C LYS A 162 -25.38 21.65 32.32
N SER A 163 -26.47 21.81 31.60
CA SER A 163 -27.56 22.75 31.94
C SER A 163 -28.76 22.08 32.61
N ALA A 164 -28.70 20.78 32.81
CA ALA A 164 -29.70 19.94 33.51
C ALA A 164 -29.19 19.49 34.88
#